data_08fdaf8d41435cc97dcfecef890e0d95
#
_entry.id   08fdaf8d41435cc97dcfecef890e0d95
#
_cell.length_a   1.000
_cell.length_b   1.000
_cell.length_c   1.000
_cell.angle_alpha   90.00
_cell.angle_beta   90.00
_cell.angle_gamma   90.00
#
_symmetry.space_group_name_H-M   'P 1'
#
loop_
_entity.id
_entity.type
_entity.pdbx_description
1 polymer ?
#
loop_
_entity_poly.entity_id
_entity_poly.type
_entity_poly.pdbx_seq_one_letter_code
_entity_poly.pdbx_strand_id
1 'polypeptide(L)'
;MNSISKDKGNIYILKAIAIFSVMCAHSTPLMDSNSKINVLSSQILDYLGTFGVPVFFCISGYLFAGNTRAWGDFWKRKMFTLFIPWICCETLLWLYVMLRKGGISIAAWLLFLLEYHHTTYYLTILVVFYVIYWKIRKPCVIWILNIVSMLSMVQTGWSTGIFYRFNTAVDSCYLNPFNWMLFFGIGLLIHRQKERESIRKLRDRQGILYR
;
A
#
# COMPACT_ATOMS: atom_id res chain seq x y z
N MET A 1 -10.73 16.79 -24.12
CA MET A 1 -9.84 15.78 -23.49
C MET A 1 -10.61 15.16 -22.34
N ASN A 2 -10.98 13.87 -22.46
CA ASN A 2 -11.92 13.21 -21.53
C ASN A 2 -11.35 13.15 -20.10
N SER A 3 -12.17 13.43 -19.08
CA SER A 3 -11.80 13.39 -17.66
C SER A 3 -11.13 12.07 -17.25
N ILE A 4 -11.56 10.95 -17.83
CA ILE A 4 -11.02 9.60 -17.62
C ILE A 4 -9.53 9.49 -18.07
N SER A 5 -9.16 10.16 -19.17
CA SER A 5 -7.77 10.17 -19.68
C SER A 5 -6.86 10.98 -18.75
N LYS A 6 -7.33 12.11 -18.24
CA LYS A 6 -6.62 12.95 -17.27
C LYS A 6 -6.38 12.24 -15.96
N ASP A 7 -7.35 11.47 -15.46
CA ASP A 7 -7.23 10.70 -14.23
C ASP A 7 -6.18 9.59 -14.34
N LYS A 8 -6.13 8.90 -15.48
CA LYS A 8 -5.09 7.88 -15.71
C LYS A 8 -3.69 8.51 -15.68
N GLY A 9 -3.50 9.66 -16.34
CA GLY A 9 -2.24 10.40 -16.32
C GLY A 9 -1.80 10.76 -14.90
N ASN A 10 -2.70 11.31 -14.09
CA ASN A 10 -2.41 11.67 -12.70
C ASN A 10 -2.01 10.46 -11.84
N ILE A 11 -2.67 9.30 -12.04
CA ILE A 11 -2.32 8.06 -11.33
C ILE A 11 -0.93 7.56 -11.70
N TYR A 12 -0.52 7.67 -12.98
CA TYR A 12 0.84 7.30 -13.39
C TYR A 12 1.90 8.21 -12.78
N ILE A 13 1.65 9.51 -12.73
CA ILE A 13 2.56 10.48 -12.08
C ILE A 13 2.69 10.16 -10.59
N LEU A 14 1.57 9.95 -9.89
CA LEU A 14 1.59 9.59 -8.47
C LEU A 14 2.35 8.29 -8.21
N LYS A 15 2.20 7.28 -9.07
CA LYS A 15 2.98 6.05 -8.98
C LYS A 15 4.47 6.28 -9.18
N ALA A 16 4.86 7.12 -10.15
CA ALA A 16 6.26 7.44 -10.39
C ALA A 16 6.89 8.16 -9.18
N ILE A 17 6.18 9.13 -8.59
CA ILE A 17 6.61 9.82 -7.37
C ILE A 17 6.72 8.83 -6.20
N ALA A 18 5.76 7.92 -6.05
CA ALA A 18 5.78 6.91 -4.99
C ALA A 18 6.94 5.92 -5.16
N ILE A 19 7.25 5.49 -6.40
CA ILE A 19 8.42 4.65 -6.69
C ILE A 19 9.71 5.40 -6.32
N PHE A 20 9.84 6.65 -6.74
CA PHE A 20 11.00 7.49 -6.41
C PHE A 20 11.17 7.61 -4.89
N SER A 21 10.08 7.86 -4.15
CA SER A 21 10.10 7.89 -2.69
C SER A 21 10.60 6.57 -2.08
N VAL A 22 10.11 5.41 -2.55
CA VAL A 22 10.58 4.10 -2.08
C VAL A 22 12.07 3.90 -2.39
N MET A 23 12.53 4.33 -3.57
CA MET A 23 13.97 4.27 -3.91
C MET A 23 14.82 5.12 -2.96
N CYS A 24 14.34 6.30 -2.56
CA CYS A 24 15.02 7.15 -1.55
C CYS A 24 15.18 6.39 -0.23
N ALA A 25 14.12 5.76 0.30
CA ALA A 25 14.19 4.97 1.54
C ALA A 25 15.21 3.83 1.47
N HIS A 26 15.29 3.14 0.33
CA HIS A 26 16.23 2.02 0.14
C HIS A 26 17.66 2.46 -0.19
N SER A 27 17.88 3.74 -0.46
CA SER A 27 19.23 4.28 -0.73
C SER A 27 19.98 4.68 0.54
N THR A 28 19.29 4.88 1.68
CA THR A 28 19.89 5.32 2.94
C THR A 28 20.92 4.35 3.51
N PRO A 29 20.74 3.00 3.46
CA PRO A 29 21.75 2.06 3.95
C PRO A 29 23.07 2.06 3.16
N LEU A 30 23.08 2.66 1.97
CA LEU A 30 24.29 2.77 1.13
C LEU A 30 25.17 3.97 1.52
N MET A 31 24.69 4.85 2.40
CA MET A 31 25.40 6.04 2.85
C MET A 31 26.34 5.69 4.02
N ASP A 32 27.61 6.07 3.88
CA ASP A 32 28.59 5.92 4.96
C ASP A 32 28.26 6.89 6.10
N SER A 33 28.12 6.38 7.31
CA SER A 33 27.79 7.15 8.51
C SER A 33 28.98 8.01 9.06
N ASN A 34 30.17 7.90 8.49
CA ASN A 34 31.36 8.59 8.98
C ASN A 34 31.41 10.09 8.63
N SER A 35 30.55 10.55 7.74
CA SER A 35 30.49 11.96 7.32
C SER A 35 29.18 12.63 7.75
N LYS A 36 29.25 13.84 8.33
CA LYS A 36 28.07 14.65 8.68
C LYS A 36 27.17 14.92 7.48
N ILE A 37 27.74 15.09 6.29
CA ILE A 37 27.00 15.31 5.04
C ILE A 37 26.22 14.04 4.69
N ASN A 38 26.83 12.87 4.81
CA ASN A 38 26.16 11.58 4.53
C ASN A 38 25.02 11.33 5.51
N VAL A 39 25.19 11.64 6.79
CA VAL A 39 24.13 11.53 7.80
C VAL A 39 22.96 12.44 7.46
N LEU A 40 23.21 13.70 7.11
CA LEU A 40 22.16 14.64 6.71
C LEU A 40 21.44 14.18 5.43
N SER A 41 22.19 13.73 4.43
CA SER A 41 21.63 13.19 3.18
C SER A 41 20.78 11.96 3.42
N SER A 42 21.22 11.04 4.28
CA SER A 42 20.46 9.85 4.72
C SER A 42 19.15 10.25 5.37
N GLN A 43 19.15 11.21 6.29
CA GLN A 43 17.93 11.72 6.92
C GLN A 43 16.95 12.33 5.91
N ILE A 44 17.43 13.13 4.96
CA ILE A 44 16.58 13.70 3.90
C ILE A 44 15.95 12.59 3.04
N LEU A 45 16.75 11.59 2.65
CA LEU A 45 16.27 10.46 1.86
C LEU A 45 15.25 9.61 2.62
N ASP A 46 15.45 9.40 3.93
CA ASP A 46 14.48 8.72 4.79
C ASP A 46 13.16 9.49 4.85
N TYR A 47 13.18 10.79 5.07
CA TYR A 47 11.97 11.61 5.06
C TYR A 47 11.26 11.57 3.70
N LEU A 48 12.00 11.67 2.60
CA LEU A 48 11.44 11.53 1.26
C LEU A 48 10.90 10.12 1.00
N GLY A 49 11.46 9.12 1.66
CA GLY A 49 11.06 7.72 1.53
C GLY A 49 9.77 7.34 2.24
N THR A 50 9.38 8.08 3.29
CA THR A 50 8.27 7.69 4.18
C THR A 50 6.90 7.67 3.52
N PHE A 51 6.64 8.48 2.49
CA PHE A 51 5.31 8.59 1.89
C PHE A 51 5.05 7.64 0.71
N GLY A 52 6.08 6.97 0.17
CA GLY A 52 5.94 6.12 -1.02
C GLY A 52 4.93 5.00 -0.84
N VAL A 53 5.07 4.21 0.22
CA VAL A 53 4.16 3.09 0.53
C VAL A 53 2.74 3.57 0.87
N PRO A 54 2.53 4.60 1.71
CA PRO A 54 1.21 5.22 1.91
C PRO A 54 0.51 5.60 0.61
N VAL A 55 1.21 6.24 -0.31
CA VAL A 55 0.67 6.64 -1.61
C VAL A 55 0.27 5.41 -2.45
N PHE A 56 1.07 4.34 -2.45
CA PHE A 56 0.71 3.09 -3.12
C PHE A 56 -0.56 2.46 -2.55
N PHE A 57 -0.73 2.43 -1.22
CA PHE A 57 -1.96 1.95 -0.61
C PHE A 57 -3.16 2.81 -0.99
N CYS A 58 -3.01 4.14 -1.00
CA CYS A 58 -4.06 5.06 -1.40
C CYS A 58 -4.48 4.85 -2.87
N ILE A 59 -3.52 4.75 -3.79
CA ILE A 59 -3.79 4.46 -5.20
C ILE A 59 -4.47 3.09 -5.36
N SER A 60 -4.02 2.09 -4.61
CA SER A 60 -4.59 0.74 -4.66
C SER A 60 -6.03 0.72 -4.17
N GLY A 61 -6.35 1.43 -3.10
CA GLY A 61 -7.71 1.62 -2.60
C GLY A 61 -8.61 2.36 -3.59
N TYR A 62 -8.11 3.43 -4.20
CA TYR A 62 -8.82 4.18 -5.24
C TYR A 62 -9.17 3.30 -6.44
N LEU A 63 -8.21 2.55 -6.97
CA LEU A 63 -8.42 1.65 -8.09
C LEU A 63 -9.30 0.45 -7.75
N PHE A 64 -9.23 -0.01 -6.50
CA PHE A 64 -10.07 -1.11 -6.01
C PHE A 64 -11.53 -0.69 -5.89
N ALA A 65 -11.82 0.54 -5.44
CA ALA A 65 -13.19 1.06 -5.36
C ALA A 65 -13.89 1.09 -6.73
N GLY A 66 -13.16 1.40 -7.80
CA GLY A 66 -13.65 1.39 -9.18
C GLY A 66 -13.73 0.01 -9.83
N ASN A 67 -13.43 -1.06 -9.09
CA ASN A 67 -13.47 -2.41 -9.64
C ASN A 67 -14.89 -2.96 -9.70
N THR A 68 -15.34 -3.28 -10.91
CA THR A 68 -16.67 -3.88 -11.19
C THR A 68 -16.61 -5.39 -11.49
N ARG A 69 -15.40 -5.98 -11.46
CA ARG A 69 -15.19 -7.40 -11.81
C ARG A 69 -15.69 -8.32 -10.71
N ALA A 70 -16.07 -9.54 -11.11
CA ALA A 70 -16.31 -10.64 -10.18
C ALA A 70 -15.03 -10.99 -9.40
N TRP A 71 -15.18 -11.62 -8.22
CA TRP A 71 -14.07 -11.98 -7.34
C TRP A 71 -12.99 -12.81 -8.04
N GLY A 72 -13.39 -13.86 -8.78
CA GLY A 72 -12.45 -14.74 -9.49
C GLY A 72 -11.64 -14.00 -10.56
N ASP A 73 -12.29 -13.16 -11.37
CA ASP A 73 -11.62 -12.40 -12.44
C ASP A 73 -10.69 -11.33 -11.88
N PHE A 74 -11.07 -10.72 -10.75
CA PHE A 74 -10.20 -9.78 -10.05
C PHE A 74 -8.91 -10.46 -9.62
N TRP A 75 -9.00 -11.60 -8.91
CA TRP A 75 -7.83 -12.33 -8.44
C TRP A 75 -7.00 -12.90 -9.57
N LYS A 76 -7.63 -13.49 -10.60
CA LYS A 76 -6.93 -13.98 -11.79
C LYS A 76 -6.04 -12.89 -12.40
N ARG A 77 -6.60 -11.68 -12.58
CA ARG A 77 -5.82 -10.55 -13.10
C ARG A 77 -4.69 -10.13 -12.14
N LYS A 78 -4.96 -10.07 -10.82
CA LYS A 78 -3.94 -9.73 -9.83
C LYS A 78 -2.81 -10.74 -9.78
N MET A 79 -3.11 -12.02 -9.92
CA MET A 79 -2.10 -13.09 -10.03
C MET A 79 -1.11 -12.80 -11.15
N PHE A 80 -1.59 -12.53 -12.36
CA PHE A 80 -0.70 -12.30 -13.52
C PHE A 80 0.00 -10.94 -13.50
N THR A 81 -0.64 -9.89 -12.97
CA THR A 81 -0.09 -8.53 -13.04
C THR A 81 0.73 -8.13 -11.84
N LEU A 82 0.59 -8.81 -10.71
CA LEU A 82 1.23 -8.44 -9.45
C LEU A 82 1.95 -9.62 -8.80
N PHE A 83 1.25 -10.72 -8.52
CA PHE A 83 1.79 -11.80 -7.68
C PHE A 83 2.84 -12.64 -8.41
N ILE A 84 2.61 -13.03 -9.65
CA ILE A 84 3.59 -13.82 -10.40
C ILE A 84 4.91 -13.05 -10.58
N PRO A 85 4.94 -11.80 -11.06
CA PRO A 85 6.18 -11.02 -11.11
C PRO A 85 6.85 -10.89 -9.76
N TRP A 86 6.07 -10.64 -8.70
CA TRP A 86 6.60 -10.56 -7.34
C TRP A 86 7.24 -11.87 -6.89
N ILE A 87 6.54 -13.01 -6.98
CA ILE A 87 7.06 -14.31 -6.59
C ILE A 87 8.35 -14.64 -7.37
N CYS A 88 8.38 -14.33 -8.67
CA CYS A 88 9.57 -14.54 -9.48
C CYS A 88 10.77 -13.71 -8.98
N CYS A 89 10.57 -12.41 -8.74
CA CYS A 89 11.62 -11.52 -8.26
C CYS A 89 12.13 -11.94 -6.87
N GLU A 90 11.23 -12.23 -5.93
CA GLU A 90 11.58 -12.67 -4.58
C GLU A 90 12.29 -14.04 -4.58
N THR A 91 11.86 -14.95 -5.43
CA THR A 91 12.52 -16.25 -5.55
C THR A 91 13.95 -16.10 -6.09
N LEU A 92 14.17 -15.23 -7.07
CA LEU A 92 15.51 -14.93 -7.60
C LEU A 92 16.40 -14.29 -6.52
N LEU A 93 15.87 -13.35 -5.75
CA LEU A 93 16.57 -12.72 -4.64
C LEU A 93 16.90 -13.74 -3.55
N TRP A 94 15.94 -14.58 -3.17
CA TRP A 94 16.15 -15.65 -2.20
C TRP A 94 17.23 -16.65 -2.65
N LEU A 95 17.20 -17.08 -3.92
CA LEU A 95 18.23 -17.94 -4.48
C LEU A 95 19.62 -17.29 -4.39
N TYR A 96 19.73 -16.01 -4.74
CA TYR A 96 20.99 -15.27 -4.61
C TYR A 96 21.52 -15.26 -3.18
N VAL A 97 20.64 -15.02 -2.19
CA VAL A 97 21.01 -15.02 -0.77
C VAL A 97 21.44 -16.42 -0.29
N MET A 98 20.71 -17.47 -0.71
CA MET A 98 21.00 -18.85 -0.30
C MET A 98 22.28 -19.39 -0.93
N LEU A 99 22.61 -19.02 -2.16
CA LEU A 99 23.89 -19.36 -2.79
C LEU A 99 25.10 -18.82 -2.01
N ARG A 100 24.93 -17.70 -1.29
CA ARG A 100 25.98 -17.13 -0.45
C ARG A 100 26.03 -17.70 0.95
N LYS A 101 24.88 -18.05 1.55
CA LYS A 101 24.77 -18.48 2.95
C LYS A 101 24.80 -20.00 3.13
N GLY A 102 24.51 -20.77 2.08
CA GLY A 102 24.34 -22.24 2.13
C GLY A 102 23.04 -22.66 2.81
N GLY A 103 22.41 -23.70 2.28
CA GLY A 103 21.18 -24.30 2.84
C GLY A 103 19.89 -23.86 2.13
N ILE A 104 19.29 -24.78 1.37
CA ILE A 104 18.01 -24.57 0.69
C ILE A 104 16.92 -25.20 1.52
N SER A 105 15.93 -24.41 1.96
CA SER A 105 14.75 -24.88 2.69
C SER A 105 13.49 -24.23 2.14
N ILE A 106 12.48 -25.06 1.84
CA ILE A 106 11.17 -24.57 1.36
C ILE A 106 10.49 -23.71 2.42
N ALA A 107 10.63 -24.06 3.71
CA ALA A 107 10.07 -23.26 4.79
C ALA A 107 10.73 -21.86 4.85
N ALA A 108 12.05 -21.77 4.68
CA ALA A 108 12.77 -20.50 4.61
C ALA A 108 12.36 -19.68 3.38
N TRP A 109 12.11 -20.32 2.24
CA TRP A 109 11.58 -19.65 1.05
C TRP A 109 10.19 -19.08 1.25
N LEU A 110 9.27 -19.85 1.86
CA LEU A 110 7.92 -19.36 2.18
C LEU A 110 7.95 -18.19 3.17
N LEU A 111 8.79 -18.26 4.20
CA LEU A 111 8.98 -17.17 5.15
C LEU A 111 9.57 -15.94 4.47
N PHE A 112 10.49 -16.12 3.53
CA PHE A 112 11.07 -15.06 2.74
C PHE A 112 10.01 -14.39 1.83
N LEU A 113 9.13 -15.18 1.19
CA LEU A 113 8.01 -14.66 0.39
C LEU A 113 6.98 -13.89 1.22
N LEU A 114 6.68 -14.36 2.45
CA LEU A 114 5.77 -13.67 3.37
C LEU A 114 6.41 -12.47 4.07
N GLU A 115 7.68 -12.23 3.82
CA GLU A 115 8.45 -11.07 4.25
C GLU A 115 8.64 -10.87 5.75
N TYR A 116 9.14 -11.86 6.33
CA TYR A 116 9.75 -11.73 7.64
C TYR A 116 10.98 -10.77 7.64
N HIS A 117 11.46 -10.34 6.46
CA HIS A 117 12.67 -9.52 6.29
C HIS A 117 12.49 -8.15 5.59
N HIS A 118 11.30 -7.57 5.58
CA HIS A 118 11.06 -6.12 5.38
C HIS A 118 11.11 -5.48 3.98
N THR A 119 11.30 -6.20 2.88
CA THR A 119 11.43 -5.53 1.59
C THR A 119 10.13 -5.37 0.79
N THR A 120 9.20 -6.33 0.80
CA THR A 120 7.94 -6.27 0.05
C THR A 120 6.65 -6.47 0.88
N TYR A 121 6.73 -6.24 2.22
CA TYR A 121 5.59 -6.31 3.15
C TYR A 121 4.31 -5.62 2.62
N TYR A 122 4.48 -4.62 1.77
CA TYR A 122 3.40 -3.91 1.11
C TYR A 122 2.47 -4.85 0.34
N LEU A 123 3.01 -5.83 -0.39
CA LEU A 123 2.21 -6.75 -1.19
C LEU A 123 1.41 -7.72 -0.33
N THR A 124 2.01 -8.23 0.74
CA THR A 124 1.33 -9.10 1.72
C THR A 124 0.16 -8.36 2.36
N ILE A 125 0.36 -7.13 2.83
CA ILE A 125 -0.71 -6.30 3.42
C ILE A 125 -1.77 -5.95 2.38
N LEU A 126 -1.38 -5.70 1.13
CA LEU A 126 -2.32 -5.40 0.05
C LEU A 126 -3.28 -6.57 -0.23
N VAL A 127 -2.82 -7.82 -0.14
CA VAL A 127 -3.68 -9.02 -0.21
C VAL A 127 -4.72 -8.97 0.90
N VAL A 128 -4.29 -8.74 2.14
CA VAL A 128 -5.17 -8.65 3.30
C VAL A 128 -6.24 -7.57 3.08
N PHE A 129 -5.87 -6.40 2.56
CA PHE A 129 -6.83 -5.34 2.27
C PHE A 129 -7.81 -5.70 1.16
N TYR A 130 -7.38 -6.34 0.10
CA TYR A 130 -8.30 -6.80 -0.94
C TYR A 130 -9.33 -7.80 -0.39
N VAL A 131 -8.94 -8.71 0.51
CA VAL A 131 -9.86 -9.67 1.14
C VAL A 131 -10.83 -8.94 2.09
N ILE A 132 -10.34 -8.08 2.97
CA ILE A 132 -11.14 -7.35 3.95
C ILE A 132 -12.14 -6.43 3.24
N TYR A 133 -11.66 -5.54 2.38
CA TYR A 133 -12.48 -4.52 1.74
C TYR A 133 -13.35 -5.05 0.60
N TRP A 134 -13.15 -6.29 0.15
CA TRP A 134 -14.11 -6.95 -0.73
C TRP A 134 -15.49 -7.10 -0.09
N LYS A 135 -15.51 -7.47 1.18
CA LYS A 135 -16.74 -7.63 1.96
C LYS A 135 -17.22 -6.32 2.58
N ILE A 136 -16.31 -5.42 2.95
CA ILE A 136 -16.59 -4.18 3.64
C ILE A 136 -16.76 -3.04 2.64
N ARG A 137 -18.03 -2.80 2.23
CA ARG A 137 -18.35 -1.72 1.28
C ARG A 137 -19.08 -0.55 1.91
N LYS A 138 -19.52 -0.62 3.17
CA LYS A 138 -20.23 0.47 3.85
C LYS A 138 -19.26 1.61 4.22
N PRO A 139 -19.54 2.88 3.84
CA PRO A 139 -18.62 3.98 4.10
C PRO A 139 -18.39 4.23 5.60
N CYS A 140 -19.41 4.06 6.46
CA CYS A 140 -19.25 4.22 7.90
C CYS A 140 -18.25 3.21 8.48
N VAL A 141 -18.23 1.97 8.00
CA VAL A 141 -17.27 0.95 8.46
C VAL A 141 -15.86 1.30 7.99
N ILE A 142 -15.70 1.84 6.77
CA ILE A 142 -14.40 2.31 6.28
C ILE A 142 -13.89 3.46 7.17
N TRP A 143 -14.75 4.40 7.59
CA TRP A 143 -14.37 5.45 8.51
C TRP A 143 -13.94 4.92 9.88
N ILE A 144 -14.67 3.94 10.45
CA ILE A 144 -14.29 3.29 11.71
C ILE A 144 -12.92 2.63 11.58
N LEU A 145 -12.67 1.88 10.50
CA LEU A 145 -11.38 1.26 10.25
C LEU A 145 -10.25 2.29 10.09
N ASN A 146 -10.52 3.43 9.46
CA ASN A 146 -9.55 4.51 9.36
C ASN A 146 -9.21 5.11 10.73
N ILE A 147 -10.21 5.28 11.62
CA ILE A 147 -9.98 5.75 12.99
C ILE A 147 -9.15 4.72 13.78
N VAL A 148 -9.48 3.43 13.68
CA VAL A 148 -8.68 2.35 14.31
C VAL A 148 -7.24 2.38 13.80
N SER A 149 -7.04 2.60 12.51
CA SER A 149 -5.71 2.75 11.91
C SER A 149 -4.95 3.95 12.49
N MET A 150 -5.59 5.11 12.62
CA MET A 150 -4.98 6.29 13.24
C MET A 150 -4.57 6.02 14.69
N LEU A 151 -5.41 5.34 15.46
CA LEU A 151 -5.11 4.97 16.84
C LEU A 151 -3.92 3.99 16.91
N SER A 152 -3.80 3.06 15.95
CA SER A 152 -2.66 2.16 15.86
C SER A 152 -1.36 2.90 15.57
N MET A 153 -1.39 3.96 14.77
CA MET A 153 -0.20 4.73 14.38
C MET A 153 0.27 5.70 15.47
N VAL A 154 -0.66 6.31 16.22
CA VAL A 154 -0.35 7.38 17.19
C VAL A 154 0.35 6.85 18.44
N GLN A 155 0.31 5.56 18.73
CA GLN A 155 0.98 4.91 19.87
C GLN A 155 0.91 5.72 21.19
N THR A 156 -0.27 6.26 21.50
CA THR A 156 -0.52 6.90 22.79
C THR A 156 -0.55 5.84 23.90
N GLY A 157 -0.27 6.20 25.16
CA GLY A 157 -0.04 5.26 26.25
C GLY A 157 -1.05 4.11 26.40
N TRP A 158 -2.37 4.34 26.15
CA TRP A 158 -3.38 3.29 26.20
C TRP A 158 -3.47 2.45 24.90
N SER A 159 -3.21 3.03 23.73
CA SER A 159 -3.19 2.33 22.45
C SER A 159 -1.94 1.46 22.31
N THR A 160 -0.84 1.87 22.95
CA THR A 160 0.42 1.11 22.99
C THR A 160 0.20 -0.28 23.64
N GLY A 161 -0.65 -0.38 24.66
CA GLY A 161 -0.94 -1.65 25.33
C GLY A 161 -1.61 -2.68 24.42
N ILE A 162 -2.48 -2.26 23.50
CA ILE A 162 -3.21 -3.14 22.58
C ILE A 162 -2.36 -3.47 21.35
N PHE A 163 -1.85 -2.44 20.67
CA PHE A 163 -1.13 -2.61 19.40
C PHE A 163 0.33 -3.02 19.58
N TYR A 164 0.96 -2.73 20.71
CA TYR A 164 2.32 -3.15 21.03
C TYR A 164 2.46 -4.68 21.02
N ARG A 165 1.51 -5.38 21.66
CA ARG A 165 1.53 -6.86 21.67
C ARG A 165 1.37 -7.43 20.25
N PHE A 166 0.59 -6.78 19.39
CA PHE A 166 0.44 -7.19 18.02
C PHE A 166 1.73 -6.92 17.21
N ASN A 167 2.32 -5.75 17.35
CA ASN A 167 3.56 -5.39 16.69
C ASN A 167 4.73 -6.30 17.13
N THR A 168 4.84 -6.63 18.41
CA THR A 168 5.87 -7.55 18.90
C THR A 168 5.65 -8.99 18.46
N ALA A 169 4.39 -9.43 18.34
CA ALA A 169 4.08 -10.79 17.85
C ALA A 169 4.44 -10.97 16.37
N VAL A 170 4.41 -9.87 15.57
CA VAL A 170 4.75 -9.87 14.13
C VAL A 170 6.20 -9.46 13.88
N ASP A 171 6.95 -9.17 14.95
CA ASP A 171 8.35 -8.72 14.95
C ASP A 171 8.63 -7.48 14.08
N SER A 172 7.59 -6.79 13.62
CA SER A 172 7.69 -5.60 12.80
C SER A 172 6.40 -4.78 12.78
N CYS A 173 6.52 -3.47 13.04
CA CYS A 173 5.42 -2.54 12.87
C CYS A 173 4.98 -2.40 11.39
N TYR A 174 5.83 -2.76 10.44
CA TYR A 174 5.53 -2.70 9.01
C TYR A 174 4.54 -3.79 8.57
N LEU A 175 4.55 -4.96 9.20
CA LEU A 175 3.63 -6.05 8.91
C LEU A 175 2.26 -5.90 9.59
N ASN A 176 2.10 -4.88 10.45
CA ASN A 176 0.81 -4.60 11.06
C ASN A 176 -0.15 -3.93 10.06
N PRO A 177 -1.20 -4.61 9.56
CA PRO A 177 -2.12 -4.05 8.59
C PRO A 177 -2.88 -2.82 9.12
N PHE A 178 -3.08 -2.72 10.44
CA PHE A 178 -3.74 -1.56 11.05
C PHE A 178 -2.97 -0.26 10.83
N ASN A 179 -1.65 -0.31 10.70
CA ASN A 179 -0.84 0.88 10.44
C ASN A 179 -1.03 1.43 9.00
N TRP A 180 -1.57 0.63 8.08
CA TRP A 180 -1.69 1.00 6.66
C TRP A 180 -3.14 1.15 6.18
N MET A 181 -4.10 0.71 6.99
CA MET A 181 -5.52 0.65 6.65
C MET A 181 -6.10 2.02 6.31
N LEU A 182 -5.64 3.08 7.00
CA LEU A 182 -6.00 4.48 6.76
C LEU A 182 -5.76 4.87 5.29
N PHE A 183 -4.59 4.59 4.77
CA PHE A 183 -4.22 5.03 3.43
C PHE A 183 -5.04 4.34 2.34
N PHE A 184 -5.26 3.04 2.47
CA PHE A 184 -6.12 2.29 1.57
C PHE A 184 -7.58 2.78 1.66
N GLY A 185 -8.08 2.98 2.88
CA GLY A 185 -9.42 3.50 3.16
C GLY A 185 -9.65 4.90 2.59
N ILE A 186 -8.68 5.80 2.69
CA ILE A 186 -8.73 7.13 2.06
C ILE A 186 -8.88 6.99 0.54
N GLY A 187 -8.11 6.12 -0.09
CA GLY A 187 -8.23 5.86 -1.53
C GLY A 187 -9.64 5.42 -1.94
N LEU A 188 -10.25 4.52 -1.16
CA LEU A 188 -11.64 4.09 -1.37
C LEU A 188 -12.64 5.27 -1.28
N LEU A 189 -12.47 6.11 -0.27
CA LEU A 189 -13.37 7.25 -0.03
C LEU A 189 -13.24 8.33 -1.11
N ILE A 190 -12.03 8.65 -1.55
CA ILE A 190 -11.78 9.60 -2.65
C ILE A 190 -12.48 9.13 -3.93
N HIS A 191 -12.36 7.85 -4.29
CA HIS A 191 -13.03 7.32 -5.49
C HIS A 191 -14.54 7.51 -5.41
N ARG A 192 -15.14 7.15 -4.28
CA ARG A 192 -16.60 7.27 -4.07
C ARG A 192 -17.10 8.70 -4.09
N GLN A 193 -16.34 9.62 -3.49
CA GLN A 193 -16.68 11.03 -3.53
C GLN A 193 -16.72 11.53 -4.98
N LYS A 194 -15.69 11.20 -5.75
CA LYS A 194 -15.61 11.57 -7.16
C LYS A 194 -16.75 10.99 -8.01
N GLU A 195 -17.13 9.75 -7.75
CA GLU A 195 -18.26 9.11 -8.40
C GLU A 195 -19.57 9.84 -8.08
N ARG A 196 -19.82 10.18 -6.81
CA ARG A 196 -20.99 10.96 -6.38
C ARG A 196 -21.05 12.34 -7.05
N GLU A 197 -19.93 13.04 -7.12
CA GLU A 197 -19.85 14.35 -7.78
C GLU A 197 -20.14 14.25 -9.29
N SER A 198 -19.65 13.19 -9.93
CA SER A 198 -19.92 12.94 -11.35
C SER A 198 -21.38 12.68 -11.61
N ILE A 199 -22.05 11.86 -10.78
CA ILE A 199 -23.49 11.59 -10.86
C ILE A 199 -24.29 12.88 -10.63
N ARG A 200 -23.92 13.67 -9.62
CA ARG A 200 -24.58 14.95 -9.33
C ARG A 200 -24.50 15.90 -10.53
N LYS A 201 -23.32 16.07 -11.12
CA LYS A 201 -23.14 16.92 -12.32
C LYS A 201 -23.96 16.46 -13.51
N LEU A 202 -24.12 15.15 -13.71
CA LEU A 202 -24.95 14.60 -14.78
C LEU A 202 -26.43 14.93 -14.54
N ARG A 203 -26.92 14.77 -13.30
CA ARG A 203 -28.31 15.09 -12.92
C ARG A 203 -28.61 16.57 -13.09
N ASP A 204 -27.68 17.45 -12.67
CA ASP A 204 -27.86 18.90 -12.80
C ASP A 204 -27.92 19.33 -14.28
N ARG A 205 -27.11 18.70 -15.14
CA ARG A 205 -27.18 18.94 -16.61
C ARG A 205 -28.52 18.48 -17.24
N GLN A 206 -29.05 17.34 -16.81
CA GLN A 206 -30.34 16.85 -17.29
C GLN A 206 -31.49 17.70 -16.79
N GLY A 207 -31.44 18.18 -15.55
CA GLY A 207 -32.47 19.09 -15.00
C GLY A 207 -32.52 20.45 -15.68
N ILE A 208 -31.44 20.91 -16.33
CA ILE A 208 -31.42 22.14 -17.14
C ILE A 208 -32.06 21.92 -18.53
N LEU A 209 -32.03 20.70 -19.07
CA LEU A 209 -32.60 20.34 -20.37
C LEU A 209 -34.13 20.21 -20.35
N TYR A 210 -34.77 20.12 -19.19
CA TYR A 210 -36.22 20.01 -18.99
C TYR A 210 -36.85 21.27 -18.41
N ARG A 211 -36.16 22.41 -18.39
CA ARG A 211 -36.68 23.74 -18.14
C ARG A 211 -36.57 24.58 -19.43
#